data_6c93c80a45ceec62c9fd6deb4b91925f
#
_entry.id   6c93c80a45ceec62c9fd6deb4b91925f
#
_cell.length_a   1.000
_cell.length_b   1.000
_cell.length_c   1.000
_cell.angle_alpha   90.00
_cell.angle_beta   90.00
_cell.angle_gamma   90.00
#
_symmetry.space_group_name_H-M   'P 1'
#
loop_
_entity.id
_entity.type
_entity.pdbx_description
1 polymer ?
#
loop_
_entity_poly.entity_id
_entity_poly.type
_entity_poly.pdbx_seq_one_letter_code
_entity_poly.pdbx_strand_id
1 'polypeptide(L)'
;TTKITDKNEIEYKFEEKDFPGCKITSAYYYNGKFYRMPIYYYDFNEETRKVDIDIKSDKTEYKPGDEVNLTIKTTNNNKPIKTFVNISVVNEAVFAVQEDSTEIVSTIYQDPEYPIYTYSSYFDFISKEPDGFGGGGGDTRGNFGDTAYFDTVYTDSNGVANVKFKLPDNVTTYRVTVHSANEDVYVGVNKIDITSKLDFFIQSTEPRNVKTTDDLVLNATSIASEQYNVKYQFTIEELNKTLEAEETTNSITTVNFGKLDYGTYHVVIRGSGNNQEDAITYPINIIESAQEVKKYTKININETPEIKPTKNPIVLEIYNRNMEKYIDYIDFIENTLTERLDTQIAYNEIQKIRTKYYGSSNNQVNINMAK
;
A
#
# COMPACT_ATOMS: atom_id res chain seq x y z
N THR A 1 -36.52 19.34 -2.31
CA THR A 1 -37.83 20.00 -2.05
C THR A 1 -38.73 19.86 -3.27
N THR A 2 -39.96 19.43 -3.10
CA THR A 2 -40.94 19.32 -4.20
C THR A 2 -41.95 20.47 -4.09
N LYS A 3 -42.17 21.18 -5.20
CA LYS A 3 -43.16 22.26 -5.27
C LYS A 3 -44.13 21.95 -6.41
N ILE A 4 -45.41 21.99 -6.16
CA ILE A 4 -46.48 21.85 -7.15
C ILE A 4 -47.07 23.23 -7.39
N THR A 5 -47.20 23.63 -8.65
CA THR A 5 -47.72 24.94 -9.02
C THR A 5 -48.48 24.82 -10.34
N ASP A 6 -49.43 25.71 -10.55
CA ASP A 6 -50.15 25.94 -11.79
C ASP A 6 -49.54 27.06 -12.65
N LYS A 7 -48.44 27.68 -12.17
CA LYS A 7 -47.74 28.72 -12.86
C LYS A 7 -46.68 28.16 -13.83
N ASN A 8 -46.48 28.84 -14.94
CA ASN A 8 -45.43 28.51 -15.93
C ASN A 8 -44.01 28.87 -15.49
N GLU A 9 -43.90 29.66 -14.43
CA GLU A 9 -42.61 30.11 -13.89
C GLU A 9 -42.55 29.82 -12.41
N ILE A 10 -41.37 29.36 -11.96
CA ILE A 10 -41.04 29.11 -10.57
C ILE A 10 -39.75 29.82 -10.25
N GLU A 11 -39.83 30.73 -9.29
CA GLU A 11 -38.63 31.36 -8.73
C GLU A 11 -38.13 30.51 -7.57
N TYR A 12 -36.87 30.15 -7.60
CA TYR A 12 -36.19 29.45 -6.52
C TYR A 12 -34.99 30.25 -6.06
N LYS A 13 -34.95 30.58 -4.79
CA LYS A 13 -33.79 31.24 -4.18
C LYS A 13 -32.88 30.16 -3.60
N PHE A 14 -31.63 30.10 -4.11
CA PHE A 14 -30.61 29.22 -3.59
C PHE A 14 -30.25 29.60 -2.16
N GLU A 15 -30.14 28.60 -1.30
CA GLU A 15 -29.77 28.72 0.10
C GLU A 15 -28.48 27.92 0.34
N GLU A 16 -27.86 28.11 1.48
CA GLU A 16 -26.62 27.45 1.86
C GLU A 16 -26.73 25.91 1.86
N LYS A 17 -27.90 25.36 2.18
CA LYS A 17 -28.20 23.93 2.09
C LYS A 17 -28.17 23.34 0.67
N ASP A 18 -28.21 24.20 -0.35
CA ASP A 18 -28.19 23.76 -1.76
C ASP A 18 -26.74 23.67 -2.30
N PHE A 19 -25.77 23.99 -1.47
CA PHE A 19 -24.36 23.86 -1.79
C PHE A 19 -23.92 22.36 -1.76
N PRO A 20 -23.02 21.85 -2.66
CA PRO A 20 -22.21 22.57 -3.64
C PRO A 20 -22.92 22.83 -4.98
N GLY A 21 -24.11 22.36 -5.18
CA GLY A 21 -24.92 22.57 -6.36
C GLY A 21 -26.31 21.99 -6.19
N CYS A 22 -27.19 22.24 -7.11
CA CYS A 22 -28.51 21.63 -7.11
C CYS A 22 -28.95 21.18 -8.49
N LYS A 23 -29.74 20.13 -8.49
CA LYS A 23 -30.39 19.56 -9.68
C LYS A 23 -31.84 19.91 -9.67
N ILE A 24 -32.31 20.57 -10.71
CA ILE A 24 -33.72 20.91 -10.88
C ILE A 24 -34.31 19.97 -11.92
N THR A 25 -35.31 19.23 -11.49
CA THR A 25 -36.11 18.36 -12.35
C THR A 25 -37.55 18.86 -12.32
N SER A 26 -38.20 18.92 -13.44
CA SER A 26 -39.60 19.28 -13.51
C SER A 26 -40.39 18.35 -14.42
N ALA A 27 -41.68 18.28 -14.16
CA ALA A 27 -42.65 17.58 -15.04
C ALA A 27 -43.95 18.37 -15.08
N TYR A 28 -44.59 18.36 -16.18
CA TYR A 28 -45.93 18.97 -16.34
C TYR A 28 -46.93 17.96 -16.87
N TYR A 29 -48.19 18.19 -16.53
CA TYR A 29 -49.30 17.38 -16.97
C TYR A 29 -50.08 18.13 -18.06
N TYR A 30 -50.25 17.50 -19.24
CA TYR A 30 -51.01 18.07 -20.33
C TYR A 30 -51.68 16.96 -21.14
N ASN A 31 -52.95 17.17 -21.50
CA ASN A 31 -53.76 16.20 -22.29
C ASN A 31 -53.70 14.76 -21.77
N GLY A 32 -53.82 14.55 -20.48
CA GLY A 32 -53.86 13.20 -19.91
C GLY A 32 -52.48 12.52 -19.79
N LYS A 33 -51.39 13.22 -20.07
CA LYS A 33 -50.02 12.68 -20.04
C LYS A 33 -49.06 13.55 -19.22
N PHE A 34 -48.08 12.91 -18.60
CA PHE A 34 -46.94 13.60 -17.97
C PHE A 34 -45.80 13.76 -18.96
N TYR A 35 -45.26 14.95 -19.01
CA TYR A 35 -44.08 15.30 -19.79
C TYR A 35 -42.97 15.67 -18.84
N ARG A 36 -41.79 15.05 -19.02
CA ARG A 36 -40.56 15.44 -18.29
C ARG A 36 -39.84 16.55 -19.02
N MET A 37 -39.41 17.55 -18.30
CA MET A 37 -38.51 18.56 -18.80
C MET A 37 -37.03 18.10 -18.67
N PRO A 38 -36.13 18.65 -19.46
CA PRO A 38 -34.69 18.42 -19.27
C PRO A 38 -34.28 18.73 -17.83
N ILE A 39 -33.26 18.04 -17.40
CA ILE A 39 -32.67 18.26 -16.08
C ILE A 39 -31.71 19.43 -16.19
N TYR A 40 -31.82 20.39 -15.28
CA TYR A 40 -30.91 21.51 -15.18
C TYR A 40 -30.04 21.35 -13.94
N TYR A 41 -28.71 21.49 -14.12
CA TYR A 41 -27.74 21.52 -13.07
C TYR A 41 -27.32 22.96 -12.83
N TYR A 42 -27.21 23.34 -11.58
CA TYR A 42 -26.75 24.64 -11.15
C TYR A 42 -25.63 24.43 -10.15
N ASP A 43 -24.41 24.79 -10.56
CA ASP A 43 -23.22 24.69 -9.74
C ASP A 43 -22.96 26.02 -9.07
N PHE A 44 -22.53 25.96 -7.83
CA PHE A 44 -22.00 27.13 -7.16
C PHE A 44 -20.59 27.41 -7.68
N ASN A 45 -20.21 28.70 -7.66
CA ASN A 45 -18.84 29.08 -7.95
C ASN A 45 -17.94 28.60 -6.80
N GLU A 46 -17.18 27.54 -7.03
CA GLU A 46 -16.26 26.92 -6.07
C GLU A 46 -15.20 27.89 -5.54
N GLU A 47 -14.79 28.89 -6.35
CA GLU A 47 -13.84 29.92 -5.95
C GLU A 47 -14.30 30.72 -4.73
N THR A 48 -15.60 30.82 -4.46
CA THR A 48 -16.13 31.51 -3.28
C THR A 48 -15.79 30.79 -1.98
N ARG A 49 -15.56 29.48 -2.04
CA ARG A 49 -15.25 28.63 -0.88
C ARG A 49 -13.90 27.93 -0.98
N LYS A 50 -13.07 28.37 -1.91
CA LYS A 50 -11.71 27.87 -2.03
C LYS A 50 -10.88 28.31 -0.83
N VAL A 51 -10.15 27.38 -0.25
CA VAL A 51 -9.15 27.67 0.79
C VAL A 51 -7.80 27.83 0.12
N ASP A 52 -7.23 29.02 0.27
CA ASP A 52 -5.84 29.27 -0.11
C ASP A 52 -4.95 28.80 1.05
N ILE A 53 -4.01 27.89 0.76
CA ILE A 53 -3.10 27.30 1.73
C ILE A 53 -1.69 27.79 1.44
N ASP A 54 -1.05 28.44 2.40
CA ASP A 54 0.37 28.78 2.38
C ASP A 54 1.12 27.82 3.32
N ILE A 55 2.11 27.11 2.77
CA ILE A 55 2.91 26.11 3.50
C ILE A 55 4.34 26.62 3.56
N LYS A 56 4.89 26.73 4.75
CA LYS A 56 6.28 27.14 4.98
C LYS A 56 7.00 26.17 5.88
N SER A 57 8.13 25.68 5.42
CA SER A 57 9.10 24.97 6.24
C SER A 57 10.15 25.93 6.79
N ASP A 58 10.73 25.61 7.93
CA ASP A 58 11.82 26.39 8.54
C ASP A 58 13.11 26.37 7.72
N LYS A 59 13.30 25.32 6.89
CA LYS A 59 14.41 25.17 5.93
C LYS A 59 13.91 24.56 4.63
N THR A 60 14.67 24.64 3.56
CA THR A 60 14.43 23.98 2.26
C THR A 60 15.22 22.68 2.13
N GLU A 61 16.38 22.60 2.82
CA GLU A 61 17.26 21.43 2.84
C GLU A 61 17.49 20.97 4.28
N TYR A 62 17.41 19.69 4.49
CA TYR A 62 17.58 19.00 5.78
C TYR A 62 18.57 17.86 5.63
N LYS A 63 19.06 17.35 6.75
CA LYS A 63 19.75 16.07 6.80
C LYS A 63 18.76 14.94 7.12
N PRO A 64 19.05 13.68 6.74
CA PRO A 64 18.33 12.53 7.26
C PRO A 64 18.20 12.58 8.78
N GLY A 65 17.01 12.32 9.29
CA GLY A 65 16.72 12.37 10.70
C GLY A 65 16.56 13.76 11.33
N ASP A 66 16.66 14.86 10.57
CA ASP A 66 16.40 16.22 11.07
C ASP A 66 14.92 16.41 11.45
N GLU A 67 14.67 17.30 12.40
CA GLU A 67 13.34 17.79 12.74
C GLU A 67 12.93 18.88 11.76
N VAL A 68 11.73 18.75 11.17
CA VAL A 68 11.10 19.72 10.29
C VAL A 68 10.02 20.46 11.06
N ASN A 69 10.00 21.79 10.94
CA ASN A 69 8.91 22.62 11.45
C ASN A 69 8.15 23.22 10.28
N LEU A 70 6.85 22.86 10.14
CA LEU A 70 5.96 23.41 9.16
C LEU A 70 5.01 24.41 9.79
N THR A 71 4.82 25.55 9.13
CA THR A 71 3.75 26.50 9.41
C THR A 71 2.80 26.49 8.22
N ILE A 72 1.54 26.21 8.47
CA ILE A 72 0.47 26.16 7.49
C ILE A 72 -0.49 27.29 7.79
N LYS A 73 -0.81 28.11 6.77
CA LYS A 73 -1.76 29.19 6.91
C LYS A 73 -2.90 29.02 5.91
N THR A 74 -4.13 29.08 6.39
CA THR A 74 -5.35 28.93 5.60
C THR A 74 -6.13 30.25 5.54
N THR A 75 -6.49 30.65 4.31
CA THR A 75 -7.27 31.87 4.06
C THR A 75 -8.35 31.60 3.01
N ASN A 76 -9.43 32.37 3.06
CA ASN A 76 -10.38 32.52 1.96
C ASN A 76 -10.55 33.99 1.66
N ASN A 77 -10.36 34.38 0.41
CA ASN A 77 -10.39 35.79 0.00
C ASN A 77 -9.51 36.69 0.90
N ASN A 78 -8.28 36.26 1.19
CA ASN A 78 -7.30 36.92 2.07
C ASN A 78 -7.74 37.08 3.56
N LYS A 79 -8.83 36.43 4.00
CA LYS A 79 -9.24 36.40 5.39
C LYS A 79 -8.88 35.05 6.00
N PRO A 80 -8.35 35.04 7.23
CA PRO A 80 -8.11 33.79 7.93
C PRO A 80 -9.36 32.92 8.03
N ILE A 81 -9.23 31.64 7.81
CA ILE A 81 -10.31 30.68 7.96
C ILE A 81 -9.83 29.48 8.79
N LYS A 82 -10.63 29.11 9.77
CA LYS A 82 -10.40 27.93 10.59
C LYS A 82 -10.87 26.69 9.83
N THR A 83 -9.96 25.75 9.62
CA THR A 83 -10.24 24.49 8.88
C THR A 83 -9.50 23.32 9.51
N PHE A 84 -9.88 22.10 9.15
CA PHE A 84 -9.00 20.95 9.26
C PHE A 84 -7.93 21.03 8.18
N VAL A 85 -6.72 20.66 8.52
CA VAL A 85 -5.66 20.44 7.53
C VAL A 85 -5.11 19.02 7.73
N ASN A 86 -5.25 18.22 6.70
CA ASN A 86 -4.59 16.92 6.59
C ASN A 86 -3.25 17.12 5.90
N ILE A 87 -2.20 16.66 6.53
CA ILE A 87 -0.81 16.86 6.09
C ILE A 87 -0.21 15.50 5.79
N SER A 88 0.27 15.33 4.58
CA SER A 88 0.93 14.13 4.10
C SER A 88 2.34 14.50 3.63
N VAL A 89 3.37 13.85 4.18
CA VAL A 89 4.78 14.05 3.81
C VAL A 89 5.32 12.72 3.31
N VAL A 90 5.43 12.58 2.00
CA VAL A 90 5.74 11.31 1.33
C VAL A 90 6.93 11.47 0.40
N ASN A 91 7.77 10.45 0.35
CA ASN A 91 8.89 10.36 -0.59
C ASN A 91 8.41 10.55 -2.03
N GLU A 92 8.98 11.50 -2.75
CA GLU A 92 8.60 11.82 -4.13
C GLU A 92 8.72 10.62 -5.08
N ALA A 93 9.63 9.69 -4.80
CA ALA A 93 9.81 8.48 -5.60
C ALA A 93 8.56 7.57 -5.61
N VAL A 94 7.70 7.63 -4.59
CA VAL A 94 6.43 6.88 -4.56
C VAL A 94 5.50 7.34 -5.67
N PHE A 95 5.47 8.64 -5.96
CA PHE A 95 4.62 9.21 -6.99
C PHE A 95 5.13 8.94 -8.42
N ALA A 96 6.38 8.52 -8.58
CA ALA A 96 6.89 8.02 -9.85
C ALA A 96 6.30 6.64 -10.22
N VAL A 97 5.86 5.87 -9.21
CA VAL A 97 5.22 4.56 -9.40
C VAL A 97 3.70 4.70 -9.53
N GLN A 98 3.11 5.59 -8.73
CA GLN A 98 1.67 5.87 -8.75
C GLN A 98 1.45 7.35 -8.50
N GLU A 99 0.95 8.05 -9.51
CA GLU A 99 0.64 9.47 -9.42
C GLU A 99 -0.45 9.73 -8.36
N ASP A 100 -0.29 10.83 -7.62
CA ASP A 100 -1.30 11.29 -6.67
C ASP A 100 -2.52 11.84 -7.42
N SER A 101 -3.56 11.04 -7.52
CA SER A 101 -4.82 11.36 -8.19
C SER A 101 -5.86 11.95 -7.22
N THR A 102 -5.46 12.37 -6.03
CA THR A 102 -6.40 12.90 -5.01
C THR A 102 -6.85 14.31 -5.38
N GLU A 103 -7.98 14.39 -6.06
CA GLU A 103 -8.64 15.64 -6.48
C GLU A 103 -9.75 16.00 -5.47
N ILE A 104 -9.37 16.45 -4.25
CA ILE A 104 -10.34 16.71 -3.18
C ILE A 104 -11.35 17.80 -3.57
N VAL A 105 -10.92 18.82 -4.31
CA VAL A 105 -11.79 19.95 -4.71
C VAL A 105 -12.84 19.44 -5.68
N SER A 106 -12.44 18.79 -6.78
CA SER A 106 -13.37 18.25 -7.78
C SER A 106 -14.26 17.15 -7.20
N THR A 107 -13.75 16.35 -6.25
CA THR A 107 -14.53 15.29 -5.58
C THR A 107 -15.66 15.86 -4.72
N ILE A 108 -15.40 16.94 -3.99
CA ILE A 108 -16.40 17.57 -3.10
C ILE A 108 -17.41 18.41 -3.88
N TYR A 109 -16.97 19.04 -4.95
CA TYR A 109 -17.82 19.88 -5.81
C TYR A 109 -18.35 19.15 -7.06
N GLN A 110 -18.24 17.82 -7.10
CA GLN A 110 -18.86 17.01 -8.17
C GLN A 110 -20.37 17.23 -8.19
N ASP A 111 -20.92 17.26 -9.40
CA ASP A 111 -22.36 17.19 -9.63
C ASP A 111 -22.96 16.04 -8.83
N PRO A 112 -23.97 16.28 -7.99
CA PRO A 112 -24.63 15.21 -7.29
C PRO A 112 -25.28 14.28 -8.30
N GLU A 113 -24.68 13.15 -8.60
CA GLU A 113 -25.36 12.06 -9.28
C GLU A 113 -26.46 11.55 -8.34
N TYR A 114 -27.70 11.97 -8.56
CA TYR A 114 -28.84 11.39 -7.90
C TYR A 114 -29.63 10.50 -8.86
N PRO A 115 -29.36 9.24 -8.86
CA PRO A 115 -30.45 8.31 -9.04
C PRO A 115 -31.12 8.10 -7.68
N ILE A 116 -32.44 8.08 -7.65
CA ILE A 116 -33.16 7.47 -6.54
C ILE A 116 -32.90 5.98 -6.68
N TYR A 117 -31.91 5.46 -5.94
CA TYR A 117 -31.68 4.02 -5.86
C TYR A 117 -32.36 3.47 -4.62
N THR A 118 -33.11 2.40 -4.77
CA THR A 118 -33.47 1.53 -3.66
C THR A 118 -32.28 0.63 -3.39
N TYR A 119 -31.66 0.77 -2.23
CA TYR A 119 -30.53 -0.05 -1.80
C TYR A 119 -30.98 -1.42 -1.32
N SER A 120 -30.31 -2.46 -1.80
CA SER A 120 -30.11 -3.70 -1.06
C SER A 120 -28.66 -3.72 -0.56
N SER A 121 -28.50 -4.02 0.73
CA SER A 121 -27.23 -4.04 1.43
C SER A 121 -26.30 -5.14 0.93
N TYR A 122 -25.07 -4.81 0.51
CA TYR A 122 -23.95 -5.77 0.42
C TYR A 122 -22.60 -5.11 0.71
N PHE A 123 -22.01 -5.58 1.80
CA PHE A 123 -20.61 -5.75 2.22
C PHE A 123 -19.54 -4.70 1.94
N ASP A 124 -19.05 -4.14 3.04
CA ASP A 124 -17.79 -3.40 3.17
C ASP A 124 -16.59 -4.33 3.19
N PHE A 125 -15.58 -4.02 2.38
CA PHE A 125 -14.24 -4.57 2.53
C PHE A 125 -13.44 -3.69 3.51
N ILE A 126 -13.05 -4.27 4.64
CA ILE A 126 -12.13 -3.65 5.58
C ILE A 126 -10.70 -3.92 5.10
N SER A 127 -9.99 -2.87 4.72
CA SER A 127 -8.54 -2.92 4.51
C SER A 127 -7.84 -2.86 5.87
N LYS A 128 -6.95 -3.80 6.15
CA LYS A 128 -6.08 -3.74 7.32
C LYS A 128 -4.89 -2.84 6.99
N GLU A 129 -4.68 -1.85 7.85
CA GLU A 129 -3.48 -1.04 7.85
C GLU A 129 -2.26 -1.85 8.36
N PRO A 130 -1.08 -1.63 7.80
CA PRO A 130 0.15 -2.21 8.35
C PRO A 130 0.66 -1.36 9.52
N ASP A 131 1.00 -2.02 10.60
CA ASP A 131 1.57 -1.43 11.80
C ASP A 131 2.95 -0.81 11.50
N GLY A 132 3.13 0.45 11.93
CA GLY A 132 4.40 1.14 11.86
C GLY A 132 5.35 0.70 12.96
N PHE A 133 6.57 0.32 12.59
CA PHE A 133 7.66 0.07 13.52
C PHE A 133 8.47 1.35 13.74
N GLY A 134 8.53 1.80 14.98
CA GLY A 134 9.46 2.80 15.43
C GLY A 134 10.75 2.15 15.90
N GLY A 135 11.89 2.56 15.35
CA GLY A 135 13.21 2.14 15.78
C GLY A 135 14.09 3.35 16.09
N GLY A 136 14.70 3.35 17.27
CA GLY A 136 15.52 4.46 17.76
C GLY A 136 17.01 4.30 17.52
N GLY A 137 17.66 5.41 17.31
CA GLY A 137 18.91 5.83 17.90
C GLY A 137 20.23 5.25 17.44
N GLY A 138 21.03 6.12 16.86
CA GLY A 138 22.46 5.96 16.60
C GLY A 138 22.84 6.53 15.23
N ASP A 139 24.06 7.02 15.02
CA ASP A 139 24.56 7.62 13.77
C ASP A 139 24.51 6.72 12.50
N THR A 140 23.72 5.65 12.55
CA THR A 140 23.52 4.70 11.45
C THR A 140 22.13 4.89 10.89
N ARG A 141 22.03 5.15 9.59
CA ARG A 141 20.75 5.27 8.89
C ARG A 141 20.07 3.91 8.76
N GLY A 142 18.83 3.79 9.22
CA GLY A 142 18.09 2.53 9.23
C GLY A 142 16.57 2.67 9.12
N ASN A 143 16.06 3.89 9.32
CA ASN A 143 14.64 4.18 9.20
C ASN A 143 14.32 4.73 7.80
N PHE A 144 14.20 3.86 6.82
CA PHE A 144 13.89 4.21 5.43
C PHE A 144 12.39 4.14 5.18
N GLY A 145 11.65 5.10 5.75
CA GLY A 145 10.21 5.22 5.56
C GLY A 145 9.85 6.02 4.31
N ASP A 146 8.89 5.54 3.53
CA ASP A 146 8.35 6.31 2.40
C ASP A 146 7.45 7.46 2.85
N THR A 147 6.84 7.34 4.04
CA THR A 147 6.01 8.39 4.67
C THR A 147 6.74 8.94 5.88
N ALA A 148 7.08 10.23 5.84
CA ALA A 148 7.72 10.93 6.96
C ALA A 148 6.71 11.42 8.00
N TYR A 149 5.52 11.82 7.56
CA TYR A 149 4.47 12.34 8.43
C TYR A 149 3.09 12.21 7.78
N PHE A 150 2.10 11.86 8.58
CA PHE A 150 0.70 11.85 8.18
C PHE A 150 -0.17 12.14 9.39
N ASP A 151 -0.86 13.28 9.37
CA ASP A 151 -1.76 13.67 10.47
C ASP A 151 -2.79 14.70 10.03
N THR A 152 -3.83 14.89 10.84
CA THR A 152 -4.85 15.90 10.64
C THR A 152 -4.93 16.81 11.86
N VAL A 153 -4.73 18.10 11.67
CA VAL A 153 -4.78 19.10 12.73
C VAL A 153 -5.76 20.22 12.39
N TYR A 154 -6.19 20.99 13.41
CA TYR A 154 -6.98 22.20 13.20
C TYR A 154 -6.08 23.43 13.09
N THR A 155 -6.39 24.34 12.18
CA THR A 155 -5.86 25.70 12.26
C THR A 155 -6.56 26.47 13.39
N ASP A 156 -5.86 27.43 13.96
CA ASP A 156 -6.40 28.34 14.99
C ASP A 156 -7.37 29.39 14.38
N SER A 157 -7.82 30.33 15.20
CA SER A 157 -8.69 31.44 14.77
C SER A 157 -8.03 32.39 13.75
N ASN A 158 -6.70 32.38 13.66
CA ASN A 158 -5.92 33.13 12.67
C ASN A 158 -5.64 32.33 11.41
N GLY A 159 -6.20 31.14 11.29
CA GLY A 159 -5.98 30.22 10.19
C GLY A 159 -4.59 29.58 10.20
N VAL A 160 -3.94 29.45 11.36
CA VAL A 160 -2.56 28.96 11.46
C VAL A 160 -2.50 27.61 12.18
N ALA A 161 -1.76 26.67 11.60
CA ALA A 161 -1.34 25.44 12.26
C ALA A 161 0.18 25.30 12.18
N ASN A 162 0.79 24.83 13.27
CA ASN A 162 2.21 24.51 13.32
C ASN A 162 2.36 23.03 13.65
N VAL A 163 3.15 22.32 12.87
CA VAL A 163 3.44 20.91 13.07
C VAL A 163 4.93 20.64 13.05
N LYS A 164 5.33 19.61 13.78
CA LYS A 164 6.72 19.15 13.88
C LYS A 164 6.79 17.66 13.65
N PHE A 165 7.76 17.23 12.88
CA PHE A 165 8.04 15.83 12.66
C PHE A 165 9.50 15.61 12.34
N LYS A 166 9.94 14.35 12.44
CA LYS A 166 11.30 13.93 12.13
C LYS A 166 11.32 13.27 10.76
N LEU A 167 12.26 13.66 9.90
CA LEU A 167 12.48 12.98 8.63
C LEU A 167 13.01 11.57 8.86
N PRO A 168 12.60 10.60 8.03
CA PRO A 168 13.29 9.32 7.91
C PRO A 168 14.74 9.49 7.43
N ASP A 169 15.49 8.39 7.45
CA ASP A 169 16.92 8.40 7.10
C ASP A 169 17.19 8.39 5.58
N ASN A 170 16.17 8.54 4.77
CA ASN A 170 16.29 8.62 3.31
C ASN A 170 16.96 9.92 2.85
N VAL A 171 17.83 9.82 1.87
CA VAL A 171 18.37 10.95 1.10
C VAL A 171 17.50 11.11 -0.14
N THR A 172 16.47 11.96 -0.07
CA THR A 172 15.43 12.10 -1.09
C THR A 172 14.70 13.43 -0.98
N THR A 173 13.87 13.73 -1.95
CA THR A 173 12.87 14.82 -1.87
C THR A 173 11.56 14.25 -1.32
N TYR A 174 10.95 14.94 -0.38
CA TYR A 174 9.64 14.66 0.16
C TYR A 174 8.64 15.69 -0.34
N ARG A 175 7.53 15.21 -0.87
CA ARG A 175 6.37 16.04 -1.18
C ARG A 175 5.53 16.22 0.07
N VAL A 176 5.33 17.47 0.47
CA VAL A 176 4.39 17.86 1.52
C VAL A 176 3.09 18.25 0.84
N THR A 177 2.06 17.45 0.97
CA THR A 177 0.72 17.75 0.47
C THR A 177 -0.17 18.14 1.65
N VAL A 178 -0.87 19.25 1.55
CA VAL A 178 -1.83 19.71 2.56
C VAL A 178 -3.19 19.85 1.91
N HIS A 179 -4.13 19.04 2.39
CA HIS A 179 -5.56 19.16 2.07
C HIS A 179 -6.26 19.89 3.20
N SER A 180 -7.16 20.80 2.85
CA SER A 180 -7.95 21.55 3.83
C SER A 180 -9.44 21.39 3.56
N ALA A 181 -10.22 21.21 4.63
CA ALA A 181 -11.68 21.19 4.57
C ALA A 181 -12.28 21.70 5.89
N ASN A 182 -13.53 22.15 5.85
CA ASN A 182 -14.32 22.42 7.05
C ASN A 182 -15.81 22.04 6.88
N GLU A 183 -16.61 22.20 7.91
CA GLU A 183 -18.03 21.83 7.93
C GLU A 183 -18.87 22.66 6.94
N ASP A 184 -18.45 23.89 6.61
CA ASP A 184 -19.10 24.76 5.65
C ASP A 184 -18.64 24.50 4.21
N VAL A 185 -17.95 23.35 3.97
CA VAL A 185 -17.48 22.89 2.66
C VAL A 185 -16.48 23.86 1.99
N TYR A 186 -15.68 24.58 2.80
CA TYR A 186 -14.51 25.26 2.30
C TYR A 186 -13.39 24.25 2.09
N VAL A 187 -12.80 24.20 0.90
CA VAL A 187 -11.84 23.16 0.50
C VAL A 187 -10.64 23.78 -0.21
N GLY A 188 -9.49 23.20 0.00
CA GLY A 188 -8.26 23.60 -0.68
C GLY A 188 -7.19 22.53 -0.63
N VAL A 189 -6.22 22.64 -1.53
CA VAL A 189 -5.03 21.79 -1.57
C VAL A 189 -3.83 22.64 -1.99
N ASN A 190 -2.69 22.37 -1.37
CA ASN A 190 -1.40 22.93 -1.80
C ASN A 190 -0.28 21.93 -1.51
N LYS A 191 0.83 22.07 -2.24
CA LYS A 191 2.00 21.18 -2.17
C LYS A 191 3.28 22.00 -2.14
N ILE A 192 4.26 21.55 -1.38
CA ILE A 192 5.65 22.01 -1.44
C ILE A 192 6.59 20.81 -1.37
N ASP A 193 7.84 21.01 -1.76
CA ASP A 193 8.89 20.02 -1.64
C ASP A 193 9.89 20.43 -0.56
N ILE A 194 10.36 19.44 0.22
CA ILE A 194 11.48 19.55 1.13
C ILE A 194 12.50 18.47 0.79
N THR A 195 13.79 18.79 0.86
CA THR A 195 14.85 17.87 0.44
C THR A 195 15.69 17.42 1.64
N SER A 196 15.85 16.10 1.78
CA SER A 196 16.81 15.48 2.68
C SER A 196 18.09 15.16 1.89
N LYS A 197 19.23 15.73 2.27
CA LYS A 197 20.47 15.70 1.50
C LYS A 197 21.68 15.41 2.37
N LEU A 198 22.62 14.65 1.83
CA LEU A 198 23.97 14.44 2.34
C LEU A 198 24.99 14.65 1.21
N ASP A 199 26.16 15.22 1.52
CA ASP A 199 27.26 15.37 0.56
C ASP A 199 27.94 14.05 0.23
N PHE A 200 27.90 13.10 1.18
CA PHE A 200 28.35 11.72 1.05
C PHE A 200 27.34 10.80 1.71
N PHE A 201 26.92 9.74 1.03
CA PHE A 201 26.05 8.74 1.62
C PHE A 201 26.21 7.37 0.96
N ILE A 202 25.86 6.33 1.71
CA ILE A 202 25.83 4.94 1.25
C ILE A 202 24.42 4.58 0.82
N GLN A 203 24.35 3.89 -0.31
CA GLN A 203 23.15 3.25 -0.83
C GLN A 203 23.42 1.76 -1.06
N SER A 204 22.45 0.92 -0.75
CA SER A 204 22.48 -0.52 -1.00
C SER A 204 21.17 -0.97 -1.63
N THR A 205 21.25 -2.01 -2.47
CA THR A 205 20.06 -2.73 -2.93
C THR A 205 19.90 -3.97 -2.05
N GLU A 206 18.95 -3.94 -1.15
CA GLU A 206 18.81 -4.92 -0.07
C GLU A 206 17.88 -6.07 -0.45
N PRO A 207 18.35 -7.33 -0.40
CA PRO A 207 17.44 -8.46 -0.45
C PRO A 207 16.71 -8.56 0.89
N ARG A 208 15.39 -8.34 0.92
CA ARG A 208 14.60 -8.48 2.15
C ARG A 208 14.50 -9.93 2.64
N ASN A 209 14.45 -10.87 1.71
CA ASN A 209 14.34 -12.31 1.98
C ASN A 209 15.33 -13.07 1.11
N VAL A 210 16.14 -13.92 1.73
CA VAL A 210 17.11 -14.82 1.07
C VAL A 210 16.83 -16.25 1.55
N LYS A 211 16.96 -17.25 0.70
CA LYS A 211 16.73 -18.64 1.10
C LYS A 211 17.98 -19.19 1.79
N THR A 212 17.78 -20.13 2.71
CA THR A 212 18.90 -20.87 3.36
C THR A 212 19.80 -21.62 2.35
N THR A 213 19.29 -21.86 1.13
CA THR A 213 20.04 -22.51 0.05
C THR A 213 20.92 -21.58 -0.76
N ASP A 214 20.67 -20.29 -0.67
CA ASP A 214 21.30 -19.26 -1.49
C ASP A 214 22.40 -18.55 -0.71
N ASP A 215 23.42 -18.05 -1.41
CA ASP A 215 24.45 -17.23 -0.80
C ASP A 215 23.91 -15.84 -0.53
N LEU A 216 24.18 -15.28 0.65
CA LEU A 216 23.91 -13.87 0.95
C LEU A 216 24.98 -12.99 0.30
N VAL A 217 24.60 -12.34 -0.78
CA VAL A 217 25.45 -11.38 -1.51
C VAL A 217 24.91 -9.98 -1.24
N LEU A 218 25.74 -9.12 -0.69
CA LEU A 218 25.41 -7.73 -0.39
C LEU A 218 26.19 -6.80 -1.31
N ASN A 219 25.56 -5.70 -1.68
CA ASN A 219 26.20 -4.65 -2.47
C ASN A 219 26.09 -3.30 -1.76
N ALA A 220 26.97 -2.39 -2.07
CA ALA A 220 26.87 -1.00 -1.67
C ALA A 220 27.51 -0.09 -2.72
N THR A 221 27.02 1.14 -2.76
CA THR A 221 27.58 2.25 -3.52
C THR A 221 27.63 3.47 -2.63
N SER A 222 28.76 4.15 -2.58
CA SER A 222 28.81 5.48 -1.98
C SER A 222 28.56 6.54 -3.03
N ILE A 223 27.72 7.49 -2.73
CA ILE A 223 27.39 8.62 -3.61
C ILE A 223 28.09 9.87 -3.08
N ALA A 224 28.84 10.52 -3.94
CA ALA A 224 29.49 11.81 -3.68
C ALA A 224 29.66 12.60 -4.98
N SER A 225 29.86 13.92 -4.87
CA SER A 225 30.14 14.80 -6.02
C SER A 225 31.51 14.59 -6.62
N GLU A 226 32.49 14.16 -5.81
CA GLU A 226 33.85 13.94 -6.20
C GLU A 226 34.23 12.45 -6.18
N GLN A 227 35.22 12.06 -7.00
CA GLN A 227 35.72 10.69 -7.06
C GLN A 227 36.90 10.52 -6.09
N TYR A 228 36.77 9.58 -5.14
CA TYR A 228 37.81 9.16 -4.20
C TYR A 228 37.55 7.73 -3.73
N ASN A 229 38.57 7.09 -3.14
CA ASN A 229 38.45 5.74 -2.60
C ASN A 229 37.67 5.74 -1.29
N VAL A 230 36.78 4.77 -1.16
CA VAL A 230 35.95 4.52 0.03
C VAL A 230 36.23 3.13 0.56
N LYS A 231 36.47 3.02 1.84
CA LYS A 231 36.57 1.75 2.57
C LYS A 231 35.23 1.37 3.12
N TYR A 232 34.78 0.18 2.78
CA TYR A 232 33.49 -0.38 3.21
C TYR A 232 33.73 -1.47 4.24
N GLN A 233 32.85 -1.51 5.25
CA GLN A 233 32.72 -2.59 6.22
C GLN A 233 31.28 -3.08 6.21
N PHE A 234 31.09 -4.34 5.85
CA PHE A 234 29.81 -5.04 5.87
C PHE A 234 29.79 -5.94 7.09
N THR A 235 28.93 -5.69 8.05
CA THR A 235 28.86 -6.44 9.31
C THR A 235 27.48 -7.08 9.47
N ILE A 236 27.46 -8.37 9.83
CA ILE A 236 26.26 -9.05 10.33
C ILE A 236 26.40 -9.12 11.84
N GLU A 237 25.54 -8.40 12.56
CA GLU A 237 25.67 -8.21 14.01
C GLU A 237 25.54 -9.52 14.78
N GLU A 238 24.55 -10.35 14.48
CA GLU A 238 24.29 -11.64 15.18
C GLU A 238 25.43 -12.64 15.01
N LEU A 239 26.20 -12.53 13.94
CA LEU A 239 27.35 -13.40 13.67
C LEU A 239 28.66 -12.78 14.11
N ASN A 240 28.67 -11.51 14.50
CA ASN A 240 29.88 -10.72 14.75
C ASN A 240 30.91 -10.90 13.62
N LYS A 241 30.40 -10.93 12.37
CA LYS A 241 31.20 -11.18 11.16
C LYS A 241 31.25 -9.94 10.30
N THR A 242 32.44 -9.45 9.99
CA THR A 242 32.68 -8.29 9.12
C THR A 242 33.47 -8.71 7.90
N LEU A 243 33.03 -8.25 6.73
CA LEU A 243 33.78 -8.30 5.48
C LEU A 243 34.12 -6.87 5.05
N GLU A 244 35.34 -6.69 4.55
CA GLU A 244 35.82 -5.39 4.07
C GLU A 244 35.96 -5.38 2.56
N ALA A 245 35.72 -4.23 1.97
CA ALA A 245 35.93 -3.96 0.56
C ALA A 245 36.37 -2.51 0.37
N GLU A 246 36.99 -2.22 -0.75
CA GLU A 246 37.39 -0.85 -1.13
C GLU A 246 36.98 -0.61 -2.58
N GLU A 247 36.34 0.52 -2.85
CA GLU A 247 35.91 0.91 -4.18
C GLU A 247 35.81 2.44 -4.26
N THR A 248 35.84 2.99 -5.48
CA THR A 248 35.66 4.42 -5.70
C THR A 248 34.22 4.85 -5.51
N THR A 249 34.00 6.12 -5.12
CA THR A 249 32.66 6.72 -5.08
C THR A 249 31.93 6.54 -6.43
N ASN A 250 30.61 6.41 -6.38
CA ASN A 250 29.71 6.18 -7.53
C ASN A 250 29.93 4.85 -8.25
N SER A 251 30.69 3.91 -7.64
CA SER A 251 30.88 2.54 -8.12
C SER A 251 30.29 1.53 -7.14
N ILE A 252 29.88 0.37 -7.66
CA ILE A 252 29.27 -0.69 -6.86
C ILE A 252 30.36 -1.61 -6.31
N THR A 253 30.36 -1.82 -5.00
CA THR A 253 31.13 -2.90 -4.37
C THR A 253 30.21 -4.03 -3.93
N THR A 254 30.75 -5.25 -3.86
CA THR A 254 29.99 -6.46 -3.55
C THR A 254 30.77 -7.38 -2.63
N VAL A 255 30.09 -7.93 -1.62
CA VAL A 255 30.64 -8.97 -0.73
C VAL A 255 29.72 -10.17 -0.64
N ASN A 256 30.31 -11.37 -0.41
CA ASN A 256 29.55 -12.62 -0.28
C ASN A 256 29.77 -13.21 1.12
N PHE A 257 28.72 -13.30 1.92
CA PHE A 257 28.73 -13.90 3.24
C PHE A 257 28.55 -15.41 3.23
N GLY A 258 28.20 -15.99 2.07
CA GLY A 258 27.86 -17.40 1.93
C GLY A 258 26.44 -17.69 2.41
N LYS A 259 26.18 -18.98 2.68
CA LYS A 259 24.88 -19.43 3.16
C LYS A 259 24.74 -19.18 4.64
N LEU A 260 23.55 -18.74 5.03
CA LEU A 260 23.18 -18.51 6.43
C LEU A 260 22.04 -19.42 6.87
N ASP A 261 21.98 -19.71 8.16
CA ASP A 261 20.88 -20.45 8.75
C ASP A 261 19.60 -19.61 8.81
N TYR A 262 18.47 -20.29 8.96
CA TYR A 262 17.15 -19.64 9.12
C TYR A 262 17.17 -18.68 10.30
N GLY A 263 16.69 -17.45 10.06
CA GLY A 263 16.62 -16.40 11.06
C GLY A 263 16.55 -14.99 10.46
N THR A 264 16.45 -13.99 11.32
CA THR A 264 16.59 -12.58 10.97
C THR A 264 17.95 -12.07 11.40
N TYR A 265 18.63 -11.38 10.51
CA TYR A 265 19.98 -10.84 10.70
C TYR A 265 19.97 -9.34 10.45
N HIS A 266 20.70 -8.58 11.28
CA HIS A 266 20.90 -7.16 11.07
C HIS A 266 22.23 -6.91 10.39
N VAL A 267 22.13 -6.28 9.24
CA VAL A 267 23.30 -5.88 8.44
C VAL A 267 23.59 -4.42 8.67
N VAL A 268 24.85 -4.11 8.96
CA VAL A 268 25.37 -2.75 9.01
C VAL A 268 26.42 -2.59 7.91
N ILE A 269 26.23 -1.61 7.03
CA ILE A 269 27.21 -1.23 6.02
C ILE A 269 27.74 0.15 6.37
N ARG A 270 29.04 0.24 6.63
CA ARG A 270 29.75 1.49 6.85
C ARG A 270 30.67 1.78 5.69
N GLY A 271 30.76 3.05 5.29
CA GLY A 271 31.73 3.50 4.30
C GLY A 271 32.41 4.78 4.77
N SER A 272 33.71 4.86 4.57
CA SER A 272 34.51 6.02 4.96
C SER A 272 35.55 6.37 3.89
N GLY A 273 35.66 7.65 3.58
CA GLY A 273 36.64 8.18 2.63
C GLY A 273 36.66 9.71 2.64
N ASN A 274 37.79 10.32 2.34
CA ASN A 274 37.93 11.77 2.27
C ASN A 274 37.37 12.54 3.49
N ASN A 275 37.60 12.03 4.70
CA ASN A 275 37.08 12.58 5.98
C ASN A 275 35.56 12.62 6.08
N GLN A 276 34.86 11.86 5.26
CA GLN A 276 33.43 11.67 5.31
C GLN A 276 33.12 10.21 5.64
N GLU A 277 32.03 9.98 6.35
CA GLU A 277 31.56 8.65 6.69
C GLU A 277 30.03 8.62 6.70
N ASP A 278 29.48 7.47 6.38
CA ASP A 278 28.07 7.18 6.49
C ASP A 278 27.87 5.70 6.79
N ALA A 279 26.73 5.36 7.37
CA ALA A 279 26.40 3.98 7.66
C ALA A 279 24.89 3.76 7.53
N ILE A 280 24.52 2.60 6.98
CA ILE A 280 23.14 2.14 6.89
C ILE A 280 22.98 0.82 7.63
N THR A 281 21.80 0.59 8.18
CA THR A 281 21.43 -0.70 8.80
C THR A 281 20.05 -1.13 8.33
N TYR A 282 19.87 -2.44 8.17
CA TYR A 282 18.60 -3.03 7.79
C TYR A 282 18.52 -4.52 8.17
N PRO A 283 17.32 -5.06 8.43
CA PRO A 283 17.14 -6.47 8.67
C PRO A 283 17.06 -7.26 7.36
N ILE A 284 17.65 -8.46 7.35
CA ILE A 284 17.48 -9.47 6.29
C ILE A 284 16.88 -10.73 6.91
N ASN A 285 15.87 -11.30 6.26
CA ASN A 285 15.29 -12.56 6.67
C ASN A 285 15.87 -13.70 5.83
N ILE A 286 16.48 -14.66 6.51
CA ILE A 286 16.86 -15.94 5.89
C ILE A 286 15.70 -16.91 6.09
N ILE A 287 15.06 -17.30 4.98
CA ILE A 287 13.83 -18.09 4.99
C ILE A 287 14.06 -19.47 4.38
N GLU A 288 13.28 -20.44 4.81
CA GLU A 288 13.19 -21.72 4.11
C GLU A 288 12.38 -21.57 2.82
N SER A 289 12.61 -22.45 1.84
CA SER A 289 11.79 -22.45 0.63
C SER A 289 10.36 -22.85 0.99
N ALA A 290 9.38 -21.98 0.70
CA ALA A 290 7.96 -22.28 0.89
C ALA A 290 7.39 -23.19 -0.22
N GLN A 291 8.19 -23.57 -1.21
CA GLN A 291 7.73 -24.44 -2.28
C GLN A 291 7.66 -25.87 -1.79
N GLU A 292 6.44 -26.36 -1.57
CA GLU A 292 6.22 -27.79 -1.33
C GLU A 292 6.54 -28.59 -2.61
N VAL A 293 7.52 -29.46 -2.51
CA VAL A 293 7.83 -30.45 -3.57
C VAL A 293 7.28 -31.79 -3.13
N LYS A 294 6.17 -32.21 -3.75
CA LYS A 294 5.64 -33.56 -3.56
C LYS A 294 6.52 -34.54 -4.34
N LYS A 295 7.23 -35.42 -3.64
CA LYS A 295 7.99 -36.50 -4.26
C LYS A 295 7.17 -37.79 -4.21
N TYR A 296 6.78 -38.30 -5.37
CA TYR A 296 6.07 -39.55 -5.49
C TYR A 296 7.06 -40.68 -5.71
N THR A 297 6.92 -41.75 -4.96
CA THR A 297 7.66 -43.02 -5.16
C THR A 297 6.66 -44.15 -5.28
N LYS A 298 6.59 -44.78 -6.44
CA LYS A 298 5.73 -45.94 -6.68
C LYS A 298 6.47 -47.21 -6.30
N ILE A 299 5.84 -48.05 -5.52
CA ILE A 299 6.42 -49.29 -5.01
C ILE A 299 5.40 -50.40 -5.19
N ASN A 300 5.83 -51.56 -5.65
CA ASN A 300 4.96 -52.73 -5.68
C ASN A 300 4.80 -53.31 -4.28
N ILE A 301 3.62 -53.83 -3.94
CA ILE A 301 3.31 -54.38 -2.61
C ILE A 301 4.23 -55.56 -2.20
N ASN A 302 4.86 -56.20 -3.18
CA ASN A 302 5.80 -57.28 -2.96
C ASN A 302 7.25 -56.82 -2.71
N GLU A 303 7.50 -55.51 -2.76
CA GLU A 303 8.80 -54.89 -2.50
C GLU A 303 8.80 -54.32 -1.10
N THR A 304 9.91 -54.40 -0.40
CA THR A 304 10.06 -53.79 0.93
C THR A 304 10.77 -52.42 0.69
N PRO A 305 10.04 -51.30 0.69
CA PRO A 305 10.65 -50.03 0.49
C PRO A 305 11.44 -49.56 1.70
N GLU A 306 12.62 -49.03 1.49
CA GLU A 306 13.34 -48.30 2.51
C GLU A 306 12.79 -46.85 2.57
N ILE A 307 11.89 -46.59 3.51
CA ILE A 307 11.36 -45.23 3.75
C ILE A 307 12.27 -44.56 4.77
N LYS A 308 13.05 -43.58 4.30
CA LYS A 308 13.88 -42.78 5.21
C LYS A 308 13.01 -41.74 5.94
N PRO A 309 13.16 -41.61 7.26
CA PRO A 309 12.43 -40.59 8.01
C PRO A 309 12.74 -39.21 7.46
N THR A 310 11.70 -38.39 7.28
CA THR A 310 11.82 -36.99 6.91
C THR A 310 11.16 -36.13 7.96
N LYS A 311 11.48 -34.81 8.00
CA LYS A 311 10.78 -33.85 8.87
C LYS A 311 9.32 -33.62 8.42
N ASN A 312 9.02 -33.96 7.17
CA ASN A 312 7.70 -33.74 6.57
C ASN A 312 6.85 -35.02 6.66
N PRO A 313 5.52 -34.90 6.73
CA PRO A 313 4.62 -36.04 6.75
C PRO A 313 4.74 -36.85 5.45
N ILE A 314 4.68 -38.18 5.60
CA ILE A 314 4.65 -39.12 4.49
C ILE A 314 3.22 -39.63 4.38
N VAL A 315 2.63 -39.49 3.20
CA VAL A 315 1.32 -40.06 2.88
C VAL A 315 1.54 -41.37 2.12
N LEU A 316 1.00 -42.47 2.64
CA LEU A 316 1.01 -43.78 1.98
C LEU A 316 -0.37 -44.03 1.37
N GLU A 317 -0.43 -44.09 0.05
CA GLU A 317 -1.64 -44.44 -0.69
C GLU A 317 -1.50 -45.88 -1.25
N ILE A 318 -2.48 -46.72 -0.93
CA ILE A 318 -2.53 -48.10 -1.45
C ILE A 318 -3.75 -48.21 -2.36
N TYR A 319 -3.53 -48.53 -3.63
CA TYR A 319 -4.60 -48.63 -4.62
C TYR A 319 -4.37 -49.76 -5.63
N ASN A 320 -5.44 -50.16 -6.32
CA ASN A 320 -5.36 -51.14 -7.38
C ASN A 320 -4.74 -50.52 -8.64
N ARG A 321 -3.68 -51.17 -9.18
CA ARG A 321 -2.93 -50.73 -10.37
C ARG A 321 -3.85 -50.40 -11.57
N ASN A 322 -4.94 -51.08 -11.74
CA ASN A 322 -5.88 -50.86 -12.84
C ASN A 322 -6.68 -49.54 -12.67
N MET A 323 -6.70 -48.98 -11.48
CA MET A 323 -7.41 -47.73 -11.16
C MET A 323 -6.47 -46.50 -11.02
N GLU A 324 -5.16 -46.73 -11.03
CA GLU A 324 -4.14 -45.68 -10.87
C GLU A 324 -4.36 -44.51 -11.84
N LYS A 325 -4.66 -44.81 -13.10
CA LYS A 325 -4.85 -43.79 -14.16
C LYS A 325 -5.97 -42.81 -13.91
N TYR A 326 -6.89 -43.09 -13.01
CA TYR A 326 -8.03 -42.21 -12.72
C TYR A 326 -7.80 -41.33 -11.49
N ILE A 327 -6.80 -41.63 -10.64
CA ILE A 327 -6.56 -40.82 -9.44
C ILE A 327 -6.17 -39.40 -9.74
N ASP A 328 -5.33 -39.19 -10.76
CA ASP A 328 -4.88 -37.86 -11.18
C ASP A 328 -6.07 -37.00 -11.68
N TYR A 329 -7.06 -37.61 -12.35
CA TYR A 329 -8.27 -36.92 -12.76
C TYR A 329 -9.19 -36.58 -11.60
N ILE A 330 -9.27 -37.45 -10.61
CA ILE A 330 -10.03 -37.21 -9.39
C ILE A 330 -9.44 -36.03 -8.64
N ASP A 331 -8.12 -36.03 -8.43
CA ASP A 331 -7.40 -34.96 -7.76
C ASP A 331 -7.48 -33.63 -8.53
N PHE A 332 -7.45 -33.68 -9.86
CA PHE A 332 -7.65 -32.49 -10.70
C PHE A 332 -9.03 -31.86 -10.50
N ILE A 333 -10.10 -32.66 -10.51
CA ILE A 333 -11.46 -32.15 -10.35
C ILE A 333 -11.70 -31.65 -8.93
N GLU A 334 -11.13 -32.31 -7.90
CA GLU A 334 -11.21 -31.86 -6.51
C GLU A 334 -10.53 -30.49 -6.30
N ASN A 335 -9.42 -30.23 -6.99
CA ASN A 335 -8.68 -28.96 -6.89
C ASN A 335 -9.20 -27.86 -7.80
N THR A 336 -10.17 -28.15 -8.70
CA THR A 336 -10.79 -27.16 -9.62
C THR A 336 -12.17 -26.68 -9.19
N LEU A 337 -12.54 -26.86 -7.91
CA LEU A 337 -13.80 -26.39 -7.37
C LEU A 337 -13.93 -24.87 -7.51
N THR A 338 -15.01 -24.44 -8.13
CA THR A 338 -15.38 -23.03 -8.28
C THR A 338 -16.80 -22.81 -7.77
N GLU A 339 -17.29 -21.55 -7.79
CA GLU A 339 -18.69 -21.21 -7.43
C GLU A 339 -19.71 -21.67 -8.48
N ARG A 340 -19.29 -22.16 -9.64
CA ARG A 340 -20.17 -22.63 -10.71
C ARG A 340 -20.85 -23.92 -10.32
N LEU A 341 -22.14 -24.04 -10.63
CA LEU A 341 -22.97 -25.20 -10.28
C LEU A 341 -22.45 -26.52 -10.91
N ASP A 342 -21.98 -26.46 -12.16
CA ASP A 342 -21.42 -27.62 -12.86
C ASP A 342 -20.17 -28.19 -12.17
N THR A 343 -19.26 -27.33 -11.68
CA THR A 343 -18.08 -27.78 -10.94
C THR A 343 -18.44 -28.34 -9.55
N GLN A 344 -19.45 -27.80 -8.89
CA GLN A 344 -19.94 -28.31 -7.61
C GLN A 344 -20.61 -29.68 -7.76
N ILE A 345 -21.39 -29.89 -8.84
CA ILE A 345 -21.96 -31.19 -9.16
C ILE A 345 -20.84 -32.20 -9.46
N ALA A 346 -19.87 -31.83 -10.31
CA ALA A 346 -18.73 -32.68 -10.64
C ALA A 346 -17.95 -33.08 -9.39
N TYR A 347 -17.68 -32.13 -8.50
CA TYR A 347 -17.01 -32.40 -7.22
C TYR A 347 -17.77 -33.43 -6.37
N ASN A 348 -19.08 -33.27 -6.20
CA ASN A 348 -19.86 -34.21 -5.41
C ASN A 348 -19.93 -35.63 -6.01
N GLU A 349 -19.99 -35.73 -7.34
CA GLU A 349 -19.96 -37.03 -8.01
C GLU A 349 -18.57 -37.70 -7.87
N ILE A 350 -17.50 -36.91 -7.98
CA ILE A 350 -16.13 -37.41 -7.75
C ILE A 350 -15.94 -37.88 -6.31
N GLN A 351 -16.50 -37.20 -5.31
CA GLN A 351 -16.45 -37.64 -3.92
C GLN A 351 -17.10 -39.02 -3.71
N LYS A 352 -18.21 -39.31 -4.38
CA LYS A 352 -18.85 -40.61 -4.37
C LYS A 352 -17.95 -41.69 -4.99
N ILE A 353 -17.29 -41.39 -6.11
CA ILE A 353 -16.37 -42.28 -6.80
C ILE A 353 -15.15 -42.53 -5.91
N ARG A 354 -14.55 -41.47 -5.34
CA ARG A 354 -13.41 -41.59 -4.43
C ARG A 354 -13.75 -42.44 -3.22
N THR A 355 -14.84 -42.18 -2.55
CA THR A 355 -15.28 -42.96 -1.40
C THR A 355 -15.49 -44.44 -1.74
N LYS A 356 -16.07 -44.74 -2.89
CA LYS A 356 -16.34 -46.12 -3.31
C LYS A 356 -15.09 -46.90 -3.69
N TYR A 357 -14.10 -46.29 -4.32
CA TYR A 357 -12.99 -47.00 -4.96
C TYR A 357 -11.60 -46.68 -4.36
N TYR A 358 -11.44 -45.54 -3.63
CA TYR A 358 -10.15 -45.07 -3.13
C TYR A 358 -10.16 -44.73 -1.64
N GLY A 359 -11.28 -44.89 -0.95
CA GLY A 359 -11.43 -44.51 0.46
C GLY A 359 -12.10 -43.18 0.70
N SER A 360 -12.59 -42.91 1.92
CA SER A 360 -13.35 -41.70 2.24
C SER A 360 -12.46 -40.45 2.23
N SER A 361 -12.93 -39.36 1.59
CA SER A 361 -12.44 -38.04 1.86
C SER A 361 -13.36 -37.33 2.87
N ASN A 362 -12.79 -36.49 3.73
CA ASN A 362 -13.56 -35.82 4.81
C ASN A 362 -14.27 -34.51 4.35
N ASN A 363 -14.21 -34.14 3.08
CA ASN A 363 -14.76 -32.89 2.60
C ASN A 363 -16.05 -33.09 1.83
N GLN A 364 -17.19 -32.82 2.48
CA GLN A 364 -18.47 -32.67 1.79
C GLN A 364 -18.75 -31.18 1.52
N VAL A 365 -18.95 -30.83 0.28
CA VAL A 365 -19.42 -29.48 -0.11
C VAL A 365 -20.95 -29.51 -0.10
N ASN A 366 -21.56 -28.69 0.73
CA ASN A 366 -23.00 -28.49 0.74
C ASN A 366 -23.39 -27.57 -0.42
N ILE A 367 -24.11 -28.12 -1.41
CA ILE A 367 -24.72 -27.32 -2.48
C ILE A 367 -25.98 -26.67 -1.92
N ASN A 368 -25.93 -25.41 -1.56
CA ASN A 368 -27.11 -24.60 -1.31
C ASN A 368 -27.71 -24.21 -2.66
N MET A 369 -28.69 -24.97 -3.13
CA MET A 369 -29.52 -24.53 -4.22
C MET A 369 -30.41 -23.39 -3.70
N ALA A 370 -30.08 -22.15 -4.03
CA ALA A 370 -31.00 -21.04 -3.91
C ALA A 370 -32.21 -21.35 -4.83
N LYS A 371 -33.39 -21.40 -4.22
CA LYS A 371 -34.68 -21.54 -4.95
C LYS A 371 -34.99 -20.26 -5.73
#